data_398ec973721e67e58d2600b547623cf6
#
_entry.id   398ec973721e67e58d2600b547623cf6
#
_cell.length_a   1.000
_cell.length_b   1.000
_cell.length_c   1.000
_cell.angle_alpha   90.00
_cell.angle_beta   90.00
_cell.angle_gamma   90.00
#
_symmetry.space_group_name_H-M   'P 1'
#
loop_
_entity.id
_entity.type
_entity.pdbx_description
1 polymer ?
#
loop_
_entity_poly.entity_id
_entity_poly.type
_entity_poly.pdbx_seq_one_letter_code
_entity_poly.pdbx_strand_id
1 'polypeptide(L)'
;MSRAGGNRCRCMAVRTKQIANHSTHLSRRERQIMDIVYRRGQATAAEIHDQLPDAPCAAAVRTLLRILEDKGHLRHEKDGPRHVYFPTTPRTVAQRSAVRHLIGTFFGGSRTAAVAALLEESDRPLSDDERAELASVIRRLRSEGK
;
A
#
# COMPACT_ATOMS: atom_id res chain seq x y z
N MET A 1 16.59 6.69 50.90
CA MET A 1 15.39 7.49 50.65
C MET A 1 15.12 7.50 49.14
N SER A 2 14.18 6.75 48.82
CA SER A 2 13.39 6.52 47.64
C SER A 2 13.02 7.75 46.82
N ARG A 3 13.08 7.69 45.50
CA ARG A 3 12.00 8.15 44.65
C ARG A 3 12.10 7.47 43.26
N ALA A 4 11.27 6.49 43.10
CA ALA A 4 10.87 5.96 41.82
C ALA A 4 10.08 7.02 41.07
N GLY A 5 10.54 7.35 39.87
CA GLY A 5 9.81 8.15 38.89
C GLY A 5 9.45 7.27 37.71
N GLY A 6 8.29 6.61 37.77
CA GLY A 6 7.75 5.83 36.69
C GLY A 6 7.37 6.74 35.53
N ASN A 7 8.08 6.63 34.45
CA ASN A 7 7.71 7.26 33.17
C ASN A 7 6.72 6.36 32.46
N ARG A 8 5.42 6.58 32.75
CA ARG A 8 4.32 5.95 31.99
C ARG A 8 4.35 6.52 30.58
N CYS A 9 4.85 5.76 29.65
CA CYS A 9 4.59 5.99 28.23
C CYS A 9 3.06 5.96 28.02
N ARG A 10 2.47 7.15 27.96
CA ARG A 10 1.13 7.32 27.43
C ARG A 10 1.18 6.95 25.94
N CYS A 11 0.77 5.74 25.63
CA CYS A 11 0.28 5.43 24.29
C CYS A 11 -0.94 6.31 24.05
N MET A 12 -0.72 7.45 23.43
CA MET A 12 -1.80 8.29 22.95
C MET A 12 -2.57 7.53 21.89
N ALA A 13 -3.85 7.35 22.19
CA ALA A 13 -4.85 6.85 21.26
C ALA A 13 -4.65 7.46 19.87
N VAL A 14 -4.31 6.61 18.91
CA VAL A 14 -4.32 6.97 17.50
C VAL A 14 -5.74 7.34 17.16
N ARG A 15 -5.96 8.63 16.95
CA ARG A 15 -7.22 9.15 16.43
C ARG A 15 -7.52 8.46 15.12
N THR A 16 -8.47 7.56 15.15
CA THR A 16 -9.13 6.97 13.99
C THR A 16 -9.93 8.06 13.29
N LYS A 17 -9.25 8.90 12.53
CA LYS A 17 -9.94 9.89 11.66
C LYS A 17 -9.19 10.00 10.34
N GLN A 18 -9.93 9.70 9.29
CA GLN A 18 -9.61 9.83 7.87
C GLN A 18 -9.00 8.61 7.19
N ILE A 19 -9.79 7.55 7.07
CA ILE A 19 -9.69 6.62 5.96
C ILE A 19 -10.46 7.24 4.79
N ALA A 20 -9.88 8.24 4.15
CA ALA A 20 -10.43 8.77 2.90
C ALA A 20 -9.31 9.44 2.10
N ASN A 21 -9.06 8.91 0.90
CA ASN A 21 -8.27 9.52 -0.16
C ASN A 21 -6.74 9.54 -0.02
N HIS A 22 -6.10 8.41 0.27
CA HIS A 22 -4.64 8.35 0.32
C HIS A 22 -3.92 8.19 -1.03
N SER A 23 -4.62 8.00 -2.14
CA SER A 23 -3.96 7.74 -3.43
C SER A 23 -3.78 8.95 -4.34
N THR A 24 -4.43 10.09 -4.07
CA THR A 24 -4.52 11.19 -5.02
C THR A 24 -3.41 12.23 -4.92
N HIS A 25 -2.57 12.22 -3.88
CA HIS A 25 -1.58 13.27 -3.65
C HIS A 25 -0.14 12.78 -3.41
N LEU A 26 0.17 11.56 -3.83
CA LEU A 26 1.55 11.06 -3.77
C LEU A 26 2.33 11.48 -5.01
N SER A 27 3.52 12.04 -4.81
CA SER A 27 4.47 12.28 -5.88
C SER A 27 4.93 10.95 -6.49
N ARG A 28 5.55 10.99 -7.67
CA ARG A 28 6.08 9.79 -8.33
C ARG A 28 7.03 9.00 -7.41
N ARG A 29 7.93 9.69 -6.71
CA ARG A 29 8.88 9.06 -5.78
C ARG A 29 8.21 8.47 -4.54
N GLU A 30 7.25 9.18 -3.99
CA GLU A 30 6.45 8.68 -2.86
C GLU A 30 5.69 7.40 -3.22
N ARG A 31 5.11 7.32 -4.42
CA ARG A 31 4.46 6.11 -4.92
C ARG A 31 5.43 4.94 -5.06
N GLN A 32 6.61 5.16 -5.62
CA GLN A 32 7.64 4.13 -5.73
C GLN A 32 8.05 3.57 -4.37
N ILE A 33 8.20 4.43 -3.37
CA ILE A 33 8.49 4.01 -1.99
C ILE A 33 7.33 3.18 -1.41
N MET A 34 6.10 3.64 -1.57
CA MET A 34 4.92 2.91 -1.09
C MET A 34 4.78 1.54 -1.76
N ASP A 35 5.06 1.43 -3.07
CA ASP A 35 5.04 0.16 -3.79
C ASP A 35 6.05 -0.84 -3.22
N ILE A 36 7.25 -0.38 -2.85
CA ILE A 36 8.28 -1.21 -2.22
C ILE A 36 7.80 -1.69 -0.84
N VAL A 37 7.29 -0.77 -0.02
CA VAL A 37 6.79 -1.08 1.33
C VAL A 37 5.60 -2.05 1.27
N TYR A 38 4.65 -1.84 0.36
CA TYR A 38 3.52 -2.76 0.19
C TYR A 38 3.94 -4.14 -0.32
N ARG A 39 4.95 -4.21 -1.19
CA ARG A 39 5.45 -5.47 -1.73
C ARG A 39 6.12 -6.32 -0.66
N ARG A 40 6.88 -5.68 0.22
CA ARG A 40 7.63 -6.34 1.29
C ARG A 40 6.83 -6.50 2.59
N GLY A 41 5.78 -5.71 2.78
CA GLY A 41 5.03 -5.61 4.03
C GLY A 41 5.67 -4.67 5.05
N GLN A 42 7.00 -4.59 5.07
CA GLN A 42 7.81 -3.68 5.88
C GLN A 42 9.17 -3.47 5.21
N ALA A 43 9.81 -2.34 5.44
CA ALA A 43 11.16 -2.08 4.93
C ALA A 43 11.89 -1.03 5.75
N THR A 44 13.21 -1.14 5.80
CA THR A 44 14.11 -0.11 6.32
C THR A 44 14.42 0.94 5.25
N ALA A 45 14.93 2.10 5.65
CA ALA A 45 15.34 3.14 4.70
C ALA A 45 16.44 2.66 3.72
N ALA A 46 17.36 1.81 4.18
CA ALA A 46 18.40 1.23 3.34
C ALA A 46 17.83 0.28 2.29
N GLU A 47 16.93 -0.62 2.68
CA GLU A 47 16.28 -1.55 1.76
C GLU A 47 15.42 -0.83 0.72
N ILE A 48 14.75 0.25 1.11
CA ILE A 48 14.00 1.10 0.18
C ILE A 48 14.94 1.78 -0.80
N HIS A 49 16.04 2.35 -0.31
CA HIS A 49 17.05 2.98 -1.16
C HIS A 49 17.58 2.01 -2.21
N ASP A 50 17.93 0.78 -1.81
CA ASP A 50 18.51 -0.23 -2.70
C ASP A 50 17.53 -0.70 -3.80
N GLN A 51 16.21 -0.62 -3.55
CA GLN A 51 15.17 -1.06 -4.49
C GLN A 51 14.59 0.08 -5.33
N LEU A 52 14.92 1.33 -5.02
CA LEU A 52 14.44 2.46 -5.82
C LEU A 52 15.19 2.55 -7.14
N PRO A 53 14.49 2.59 -8.28
CA PRO A 53 15.13 2.92 -9.55
C PRO A 53 15.64 4.36 -9.51
N ASP A 54 16.86 4.58 -9.96
CA ASP A 54 17.55 5.90 -9.89
C ASP A 54 17.45 6.52 -8.49
N ALA A 55 17.85 5.74 -7.48
CA ALA A 55 17.75 6.15 -6.08
C ALA A 55 18.42 7.51 -5.83
N PRO A 56 17.71 8.48 -5.24
CA PRO A 56 18.34 9.68 -4.75
C PRO A 56 19.28 9.32 -3.58
N CYS A 57 20.08 10.27 -3.11
CA CYS A 57 20.94 10.01 -1.95
C CYS A 57 20.12 9.53 -0.72
N ALA A 58 20.76 8.78 0.16
CA ALA A 58 20.12 8.21 1.34
C ALA A 58 19.40 9.26 2.23
N ALA A 59 19.94 10.48 2.29
CA ALA A 59 19.29 11.58 3.00
C ALA A 59 17.95 11.97 2.38
N ALA A 60 17.87 12.02 1.05
CA ALA A 60 16.61 12.32 0.36
C ALA A 60 15.56 11.22 0.56
N VAL A 61 15.97 9.94 0.58
CA VAL A 61 15.06 8.84 0.90
C VAL A 61 14.48 8.98 2.31
N ARG A 62 15.31 9.32 3.30
CA ARG A 62 14.84 9.56 4.67
C ARG A 62 13.85 10.74 4.74
N THR A 63 14.10 11.80 3.98
CA THR A 63 13.19 12.95 3.90
C THR A 63 11.84 12.54 3.30
N LEU A 64 11.83 11.76 2.23
CA LEU A 64 10.61 11.25 1.61
C LEU A 64 9.83 10.32 2.56
N LEU A 65 10.52 9.47 3.31
CA LEU A 65 9.91 8.62 4.33
C LEU A 65 9.24 9.43 5.44
N ARG A 66 9.90 10.50 5.90
CA ARG A 66 9.31 11.43 6.88
C ARG A 66 8.07 12.13 6.32
N ILE A 67 8.11 12.58 5.07
CA ILE A 67 6.94 13.18 4.40
C ILE A 67 5.78 12.18 4.34
N LEU A 68 6.05 10.92 4.00
CA LEU A 68 5.03 9.86 3.97
C LEU A 68 4.44 9.55 5.35
N GLU A 69 5.25 9.64 6.41
CA GLU A 69 4.75 9.56 7.79
C GLU A 69 3.88 10.75 8.15
N ASP A 70 4.32 11.97 7.85
CA ASP A 70 3.57 13.21 8.11
C ASP A 70 2.23 13.21 7.36
N LYS A 71 2.19 12.64 6.15
CA LYS A 71 0.97 12.41 5.38
C LYS A 71 0.10 11.26 5.92
N GLY A 72 0.61 10.46 6.86
CA GLY A 72 -0.10 9.34 7.46
C GLY A 72 -0.14 8.06 6.62
N HIS A 73 0.72 7.93 5.60
CA HIS A 73 0.82 6.72 4.77
C HIS A 73 1.71 5.63 5.36
N LEU A 74 2.73 6.04 6.10
CA LEU A 74 3.67 5.16 6.79
C LEU A 74 3.67 5.41 8.29
N ARG A 75 4.10 4.42 9.04
CA ARG A 75 4.52 4.51 10.43
C ARG A 75 5.86 3.80 10.56
N HIS A 76 6.66 4.15 11.53
CA HIS A 76 7.89 3.43 11.81
C HIS A 76 7.92 2.88 13.24
N GLU A 77 8.67 1.80 13.39
CA GLU A 77 9.04 1.23 14.68
C GLU A 77 10.56 1.17 14.77
N LYS A 78 11.09 1.34 15.97
CA LYS A 78 12.52 1.22 16.20
C LYS A 78 12.87 -0.26 16.39
N ASP A 79 13.80 -0.73 15.58
CA ASP A 79 14.45 -2.02 15.73
C ASP A 79 15.95 -1.80 15.98
N GLY A 80 16.32 -1.65 17.25
CA GLY A 80 17.66 -1.23 17.64
C GLY A 80 18.01 0.16 17.09
N PRO A 81 19.14 0.31 16.36
CA PRO A 81 19.53 1.58 15.73
C PRO A 81 18.78 1.89 14.43
N ARG A 82 17.93 0.98 13.95
CA ARG A 82 17.22 1.08 12.66
C ARG A 82 15.77 1.46 12.87
N HIS A 83 15.22 2.16 11.88
CA HIS A 83 13.78 2.38 11.76
C HIS A 83 13.24 1.45 10.69
N VAL A 84 12.23 0.67 11.03
CA VAL A 84 11.47 -0.18 10.11
C VAL A 84 10.14 0.50 9.83
N TYR A 85 9.84 0.73 8.57
CA TYR A 85 8.64 1.41 8.10
C TYR A 85 7.58 0.41 7.70
N PHE A 86 6.35 0.69 8.12
CA PHE A 86 5.15 -0.12 7.85
C PHE A 86 4.09 0.76 7.19
N PRO A 87 3.30 0.21 6.26
CA PRO A 87 2.16 0.93 5.73
C PRO A 87 1.08 1.07 6.81
N THR A 88 0.46 2.22 6.91
CA THR A 88 -0.67 2.47 7.84
C THR A 88 -1.97 1.84 7.34
N THR A 89 -2.10 1.70 6.01
CA THR A 89 -3.25 1.07 5.37
C THR A 89 -2.90 -0.35 4.95
N PRO A 90 -3.70 -1.36 5.32
CA PRO A 90 -3.50 -2.73 4.85
C PRO A 90 -3.46 -2.81 3.32
N ARG A 91 -2.57 -3.66 2.80
CA ARG A 91 -2.38 -3.86 1.35
C ARG A 91 -3.69 -4.14 0.62
N THR A 92 -4.55 -4.96 1.20
CA THR A 92 -5.85 -5.31 0.61
C THR A 92 -6.79 -4.10 0.46
N VAL A 93 -6.76 -3.18 1.42
CA VAL A 93 -7.54 -1.94 1.36
C VAL A 93 -6.99 -1.01 0.30
N ALA A 94 -5.67 -0.85 0.24
CA ALA A 94 -5.00 -0.06 -0.79
C ALA A 94 -5.27 -0.60 -2.20
N GLN A 95 -5.20 -1.92 -2.40
CA GLN A 95 -5.53 -2.58 -3.66
C GLN A 95 -6.98 -2.29 -4.09
N ARG A 96 -7.95 -2.46 -3.19
CA ARG A 96 -9.36 -2.18 -3.49
C ARG A 96 -9.60 -0.72 -3.86
N SER A 97 -8.92 0.21 -3.20
CA SER A 97 -9.01 1.63 -3.50
C SER A 97 -8.43 1.95 -4.87
N ALA A 98 -7.26 1.39 -5.21
CA ALA A 98 -6.62 1.57 -6.50
C ALA A 98 -7.49 1.03 -7.66
N VAL A 99 -8.03 -0.19 -7.50
CA VAL A 99 -8.93 -0.79 -8.49
C VAL A 99 -10.20 0.05 -8.67
N ARG A 100 -10.81 0.51 -7.58
CA ARG A 100 -12.01 1.37 -7.65
C ARG A 100 -11.72 2.67 -8.40
N HIS A 101 -10.59 3.30 -8.12
CA HIS A 101 -10.17 4.52 -8.79
C HIS A 101 -9.94 4.28 -10.29
N LEU A 102 -9.22 3.21 -10.64
CA LEU A 102 -8.99 2.80 -12.04
C LEU A 102 -10.30 2.61 -12.81
N ILE A 103 -11.22 1.84 -12.25
CA ILE A 103 -12.53 1.56 -12.86
C ILE A 103 -13.32 2.85 -13.04
N GLY A 104 -13.36 3.73 -12.05
CA GLY A 104 -14.08 4.99 -12.13
C GLY A 104 -13.49 5.94 -13.15
N THR A 105 -12.15 6.04 -13.21
CA THR A 105 -11.45 7.02 -14.05
C THR A 105 -11.41 6.61 -15.52
N PHE A 106 -11.12 5.34 -15.80
CA PHE A 106 -10.84 4.89 -17.18
C PHE A 106 -11.97 4.04 -17.79
N PHE A 107 -12.81 3.43 -16.99
CA PHE A 107 -13.85 2.51 -17.45
C PHE A 107 -15.28 2.97 -17.14
N GLY A 108 -15.46 4.23 -16.76
CA GLY A 108 -16.78 4.80 -16.49
C GLY A 108 -17.61 4.02 -15.44
N GLY A 109 -16.93 3.34 -14.50
CA GLY A 109 -17.57 2.49 -13.50
C GLY A 109 -17.84 1.06 -13.93
N SER A 110 -17.58 0.69 -15.20
CA SER A 110 -17.81 -0.66 -15.73
C SER A 110 -16.71 -1.63 -15.29
N ARG A 111 -17.04 -2.53 -14.38
CA ARG A 111 -16.15 -3.62 -13.93
C ARG A 111 -15.87 -4.61 -15.06
N THR A 112 -16.89 -4.90 -15.87
CA THR A 112 -16.77 -5.84 -17.00
C THR A 112 -15.79 -5.33 -18.03
N ALA A 113 -15.87 -4.05 -18.40
CA ALA A 113 -14.94 -3.43 -19.34
C ALA A 113 -13.49 -3.46 -18.80
N ALA A 114 -13.30 -3.20 -17.50
CA ALA A 114 -11.99 -3.26 -16.87
C ALA A 114 -11.40 -4.68 -16.89
N VAL A 115 -12.19 -5.70 -16.60
CA VAL A 115 -11.76 -7.11 -16.65
C VAL A 115 -11.43 -7.52 -18.09
N ALA A 116 -12.25 -7.16 -19.07
CA ALA A 116 -11.98 -7.44 -20.47
C ALA A 116 -10.65 -6.84 -20.92
N ALA A 117 -10.43 -5.56 -20.65
CA ALA A 117 -9.17 -4.88 -20.98
C ALA A 117 -7.95 -5.52 -20.31
N LEU A 118 -8.06 -5.93 -19.05
CA LEU A 118 -6.97 -6.63 -18.35
C LEU A 118 -6.63 -7.99 -18.99
N LEU A 119 -7.63 -8.69 -19.52
CA LEU A 119 -7.44 -9.98 -20.19
C LEU A 119 -6.87 -9.81 -21.61
N GLU A 120 -7.26 -8.74 -22.30
CA GLU A 120 -6.77 -8.39 -23.63
C GLU A 120 -5.33 -7.86 -23.63
N GLU A 121 -4.91 -7.16 -22.55
CA GLU A 121 -3.56 -6.62 -22.40
C GLU A 121 -2.50 -7.70 -22.16
N SER A 122 -2.90 -8.92 -21.84
CA SER A 122 -1.97 -10.02 -21.63
C SER A 122 -1.37 -10.49 -22.95
N ASP A 123 -0.05 -10.39 -23.13
CA ASP A 123 0.70 -10.88 -24.29
C ASP A 123 0.61 -12.42 -24.48
N ARG A 124 0.06 -13.12 -23.52
CA ARG A 124 -0.15 -14.57 -23.55
C ARG A 124 -1.61 -14.94 -23.28
N PRO A 125 -2.13 -15.99 -23.92
CA PRO A 125 -3.44 -16.50 -23.59
C PRO A 125 -3.47 -17.03 -22.15
N LEU A 126 -4.61 -16.91 -21.50
CA LEU A 126 -4.84 -17.50 -20.17
C LEU A 126 -4.64 -19.01 -20.23
N SER A 127 -3.91 -19.55 -19.26
CA SER A 127 -3.81 -21.00 -19.06
C SER A 127 -5.16 -21.58 -18.62
N ASP A 128 -5.31 -22.89 -18.76
CA ASP A 128 -6.55 -23.57 -18.34
C ASP A 128 -6.79 -23.44 -16.83
N ASP A 129 -5.73 -23.42 -16.02
CA ASP A 129 -5.80 -23.21 -14.58
C ASP A 129 -6.27 -21.78 -14.24
N GLU A 130 -5.73 -20.76 -14.91
CA GLU A 130 -6.15 -19.37 -14.75
C GLU A 130 -7.62 -19.15 -15.14
N ARG A 131 -8.07 -19.81 -16.22
CA ARG A 131 -9.48 -19.80 -16.64
C ARG A 131 -10.40 -20.45 -15.60
N ALA A 132 -9.99 -21.58 -15.05
CA ALA A 132 -10.74 -22.29 -14.02
C ALA A 132 -10.86 -21.46 -12.75
N GLU A 133 -9.76 -20.77 -12.36
CA GLU A 133 -9.76 -19.88 -11.20
C GLU A 133 -10.72 -18.69 -11.41
N LEU A 134 -10.64 -18.00 -12.54
CA LEU A 134 -11.56 -16.91 -12.87
C LEU A 134 -13.03 -17.37 -12.88
N ALA A 135 -13.32 -18.52 -13.47
CA ALA A 135 -14.65 -19.08 -13.46
C ALA A 135 -15.14 -19.40 -12.03
N SER A 136 -14.26 -19.85 -11.15
CA SER A 136 -14.60 -20.11 -9.76
C SER A 136 -14.93 -18.83 -8.98
N VAL A 137 -14.18 -17.75 -9.23
CA VAL A 137 -14.43 -16.43 -8.64
C VAL A 137 -15.78 -15.89 -9.09
N ILE A 138 -16.09 -15.99 -10.39
CA ILE A 138 -17.40 -15.55 -10.93
C ILE A 138 -18.55 -16.33 -10.29
N ARG A 139 -18.42 -17.66 -10.17
CA ARG A 139 -19.45 -18.51 -9.52
C ARG A 139 -19.66 -18.12 -8.06
N ARG A 140 -18.59 -17.88 -7.31
CA ARG A 140 -18.66 -17.46 -5.91
C ARG A 140 -19.38 -16.12 -5.76
N LEU A 141 -19.06 -15.14 -6.60
CA LEU A 141 -19.71 -13.83 -6.58
C LEU A 141 -21.21 -13.91 -6.92
N ARG A 142 -21.62 -14.85 -7.78
CA ARG A 142 -23.05 -15.11 -8.06
C ARG A 142 -23.77 -15.72 -6.86
N SER A 143 -23.13 -16.65 -6.14
CA SER A 143 -23.73 -17.29 -4.97
C SER A 143 -23.85 -16.34 -3.77
N GLU A 144 -22.98 -15.35 -3.66
CA GLU A 144 -22.99 -14.33 -2.61
C GLU A 144 -23.98 -13.18 -2.90
N GLY A 145 -24.69 -13.22 -4.02
CA GLY A 145 -25.74 -12.25 -4.38
C GLY A 145 -25.26 -10.82 -4.63
N LYS A 146 -24.01 -10.69 -5.01
CA LYS A 146 -23.41 -9.38 -5.31
C LYS A 146 -23.05 -9.24 -6.78
#